data_d93c583197ec08b90574c8874d8008b8
#
_entry.id   d93c583197ec08b90574c8874d8008b8
#
_cell.length_a   1.000
_cell.length_b   1.000
_cell.length_c   1.000
_cell.angle_alpha   90.00
_cell.angle_beta   90.00
_cell.angle_gamma   90.00
#
_symmetry.space_group_name_H-M   'P 1'
#
loop_
_entity.id
_entity.type
_entity.pdbx_description
1 polymer ?
#
loop_
_entity_poly.entity_id
_entity_poly.type
_entity_poly.pdbx_seq_one_letter_code
_entity_poly.pdbx_strand_id
1 'polypeptide(L)'
;YIKNSEPPTILSCNPLDVCDYASYYDSKTKLCYAAFNIEAQGEDDCTLDKDLIWKYRLDINNNGTYDSLLVAGKIAKGVLPFGTHRIRWILQDQCGNYSECDQVFVLRDCKKPTPYCLNGITTVVMPLNGVVSVWAKDLNLNSFDNCTQPDKLKYSFTSDTAIKSIIYNCDSLLGQQSIVK
;
A
#
# COMPACT_ATOMS: atom_id res chain seq x y z
N TYR A 1 -44.05 -17.91 23.03
CA TYR A 1 -42.81 -17.85 22.21
C TYR A 1 -42.20 -16.48 22.39
N ILE A 2 -41.04 -16.42 23.05
CA ILE A 2 -40.24 -15.19 23.08
C ILE A 2 -39.35 -15.22 21.84
N LYS A 3 -39.56 -14.29 20.91
CA LYS A 3 -38.72 -14.14 19.73
C LYS A 3 -37.66 -13.08 20.04
N ASN A 4 -36.37 -13.39 19.85
CA ASN A 4 -35.32 -12.38 19.85
C ASN A 4 -35.59 -11.36 18.75
N SER A 5 -35.61 -10.08 19.08
CA SER A 5 -35.83 -8.95 18.16
C SER A 5 -34.60 -8.04 18.06
N GLU A 6 -33.56 -8.32 18.86
CA GLU A 6 -32.31 -7.55 18.81
C GLU A 6 -31.45 -8.03 17.65
N PRO A 7 -30.94 -7.12 16.82
CA PRO A 7 -30.04 -7.48 15.72
C PRO A 7 -28.63 -7.73 16.25
N PRO A 8 -27.84 -8.61 15.57
CA PRO A 8 -26.46 -8.87 15.91
C PRO A 8 -25.59 -7.61 15.77
N THR A 9 -24.47 -7.54 16.48
CA THR A 9 -23.52 -6.43 16.45
C THR A 9 -22.30 -6.75 15.61
N ILE A 10 -21.95 -5.87 14.66
CA ILE A 10 -20.72 -5.99 13.87
C ILE A 10 -19.63 -5.15 14.55
N LEU A 11 -18.49 -5.79 14.92
CA LEU A 11 -17.39 -5.17 15.65
C LEU A 11 -16.29 -4.62 14.74
N SER A 12 -16.23 -5.05 13.48
CA SER A 12 -15.10 -4.82 12.55
C SER A 12 -15.37 -3.73 11.48
N CYS A 13 -16.02 -2.63 11.86
CA CYS A 13 -16.37 -1.56 10.90
C CYS A 13 -15.38 -0.38 10.85
N ASN A 14 -14.28 -0.47 11.60
CA ASN A 14 -13.27 0.58 11.60
C ASN A 14 -12.48 0.58 10.27
N PRO A 15 -12.04 1.75 9.80
CA PRO A 15 -11.16 1.83 8.64
C PRO A 15 -9.88 1.02 8.84
N LEU A 16 -9.41 0.39 7.76
CA LEU A 16 -8.20 -0.43 7.76
C LEU A 16 -7.16 0.11 6.77
N ASP A 17 -5.90 -0.03 7.13
CA ASP A 17 -4.76 0.18 6.26
C ASP A 17 -4.12 -1.17 5.96
N VAL A 18 -4.28 -1.63 4.74
CA VAL A 18 -3.82 -2.94 4.28
C VAL A 18 -2.53 -2.77 3.49
N CYS A 19 -1.47 -3.30 4.06
CA CYS A 19 -0.10 -3.16 3.62
C CYS A 19 0.35 -4.46 2.95
N ASP A 20 0.66 -4.44 1.67
CA ASP A 20 1.16 -5.62 0.94
C ASP A 20 2.61 -5.43 0.51
N TYR A 21 3.45 -6.44 0.76
CA TYR A 21 4.86 -6.50 0.36
C TYR A 21 5.08 -7.31 -0.92
N ALA A 22 4.06 -8.02 -1.38
CA ALA A 22 4.07 -8.86 -2.57
C ALA A 22 3.30 -8.25 -3.75
N SER A 23 2.98 -6.95 -3.64
CA SER A 23 2.32 -6.19 -4.69
C SER A 23 3.09 -6.22 -6.01
N TYR A 24 2.38 -6.04 -7.12
CA TYR A 24 2.97 -6.08 -8.46
C TYR A 24 2.35 -5.04 -9.39
N TYR A 25 3.15 -4.58 -10.33
CA TYR A 25 2.70 -3.68 -11.40
C TYR A 25 2.19 -4.49 -12.60
N ASP A 26 0.97 -4.21 -13.03
CA ASP A 26 0.42 -4.77 -14.26
C ASP A 26 0.65 -3.80 -15.44
N SER A 27 1.45 -4.23 -16.40
CA SER A 27 1.80 -3.44 -17.57
C SER A 27 0.63 -3.17 -18.51
N LYS A 28 -0.45 -3.98 -18.46
CA LYS A 28 -1.65 -3.82 -19.29
C LYS A 28 -2.55 -2.71 -18.74
N THR A 29 -2.85 -2.78 -17.46
CA THR A 29 -3.71 -1.79 -16.78
C THR A 29 -2.97 -0.53 -16.37
N LYS A 30 -1.62 -0.58 -16.30
CA LYS A 30 -0.75 0.49 -15.78
C LYS A 30 -0.99 0.79 -14.29
N LEU A 31 -1.53 -0.17 -13.57
CA LEU A 31 -1.84 -0.07 -12.15
C LEU A 31 -1.01 -1.07 -11.34
N CYS A 32 -0.82 -0.76 -10.07
CA CYS A 32 -0.28 -1.68 -9.09
C CYS A 32 -1.40 -2.41 -8.36
N TYR A 33 -1.23 -3.69 -8.15
CA TYR A 33 -2.18 -4.57 -7.50
C TYR A 33 -1.57 -5.18 -6.24
N ALA A 34 -2.42 -5.41 -5.25
CA ALA A 34 -2.06 -6.08 -4.02
C ALA A 34 -3.15 -7.04 -3.57
N ALA A 35 -2.75 -8.06 -2.84
CA ALA A 35 -3.67 -8.98 -2.19
C ALA A 35 -4.22 -8.36 -0.90
N PHE A 36 -5.47 -8.66 -0.60
CA PHE A 36 -6.07 -8.36 0.69
C PHE A 36 -6.78 -9.58 1.25
N ASN A 37 -6.87 -9.64 2.58
CA ASN A 37 -7.59 -10.65 3.33
C ASN A 37 -8.10 -10.00 4.62
N ILE A 38 -9.39 -9.70 4.66
CA ILE A 38 -10.04 -8.98 5.76
C ILE A 38 -11.12 -9.88 6.34
N GLU A 39 -11.04 -10.15 7.64
CA GLU A 39 -12.01 -10.94 8.37
C GLU A 39 -12.90 -10.03 9.22
N ALA A 40 -14.22 -10.20 9.10
CA ALA A 40 -15.19 -9.53 9.94
C ALA A 40 -15.36 -10.23 11.28
N GLN A 41 -15.70 -9.46 12.31
CA GLN A 41 -16.03 -9.91 13.64
C GLN A 41 -17.37 -9.33 14.08
N GLY A 42 -18.15 -10.13 14.79
CA GLY A 42 -19.43 -9.71 15.31
C GLY A 42 -19.94 -10.71 16.32
N GLU A 43 -20.96 -10.33 17.05
CA GLU A 43 -21.56 -11.09 18.13
C GLU A 43 -23.07 -10.88 18.21
N ASP A 44 -23.74 -11.79 18.86
CA ASP A 44 -25.17 -11.74 19.15
C ASP A 44 -25.43 -12.34 20.54
N ASP A 45 -26.46 -11.86 21.22
CA ASP A 45 -26.80 -12.31 22.57
C ASP A 45 -27.50 -13.68 22.61
N CYS A 46 -28.15 -14.09 21.51
CA CYS A 46 -28.93 -15.32 21.41
C CYS A 46 -28.42 -16.30 20.35
N THR A 47 -27.67 -15.86 19.36
CA THR A 47 -27.13 -16.69 18.29
C THR A 47 -25.62 -16.90 18.51
N LEU A 48 -25.18 -18.16 18.57
CA LEU A 48 -23.76 -18.45 18.69
C LEU A 48 -22.99 -17.98 17.46
N ASP A 49 -21.74 -17.54 17.62
CA ASP A 49 -20.87 -17.03 16.56
C ASP A 49 -20.78 -17.94 15.32
N LYS A 50 -20.76 -19.26 15.54
CA LYS A 50 -20.72 -20.26 14.46
C LYS A 50 -22.00 -20.34 13.63
N ASP A 51 -23.11 -19.86 14.18
CA ASP A 51 -24.44 -19.93 13.58
C ASP A 51 -24.88 -18.57 13.02
N LEU A 52 -24.05 -17.54 13.19
CA LEU A 52 -24.23 -16.23 12.57
C LEU A 52 -23.99 -16.30 11.06
N ILE A 53 -24.83 -15.67 10.30
CA ILE A 53 -24.78 -15.70 8.83
C ILE A 53 -24.15 -14.42 8.31
N TRP A 54 -22.93 -14.55 7.80
CA TRP A 54 -22.16 -13.43 7.23
C TRP A 54 -22.32 -13.36 5.72
N LYS A 55 -22.44 -12.13 5.21
CA LYS A 55 -22.38 -11.80 3.78
C LYS A 55 -21.64 -10.49 3.61
N TYR A 56 -21.08 -10.26 2.42
CA TYR A 56 -20.45 -8.98 2.10
C TYR A 56 -20.59 -8.60 0.62
N ARG A 57 -20.39 -7.31 0.34
CA ARG A 57 -20.22 -6.75 -1.01
C ARG A 57 -18.98 -5.86 -1.02
N LEU A 58 -18.34 -5.77 -2.19
CA LEU A 58 -17.19 -4.90 -2.44
C LEU A 58 -17.62 -3.72 -3.32
N ASP A 59 -17.16 -2.54 -2.93
CA ASP A 59 -17.17 -1.33 -3.74
C ASP A 59 -15.71 -0.96 -4.00
N ILE A 60 -15.27 -1.25 -5.23
CA ILE A 60 -13.91 -0.99 -5.67
C ILE A 60 -13.78 0.50 -5.96
N ASN A 61 -12.70 1.12 -5.44
CA ASN A 61 -12.46 2.56 -5.48
C ASN A 61 -13.41 3.43 -4.64
N ASN A 62 -14.25 2.82 -3.79
CA ASN A 62 -15.17 3.53 -2.88
C ASN A 62 -15.99 4.60 -3.59
N ASN A 63 -16.54 4.26 -4.75
CA ASN A 63 -17.26 5.18 -5.62
C ASN A 63 -18.78 5.20 -5.39
N GLY A 64 -19.28 4.38 -4.45
CA GLY A 64 -20.69 4.27 -4.09
C GLY A 64 -21.43 3.16 -4.85
N THR A 65 -20.78 2.48 -5.78
CA THR A 65 -21.36 1.37 -6.54
C THR A 65 -20.69 0.06 -6.13
N TYR A 66 -21.49 -0.97 -5.86
CA TYR A 66 -20.93 -2.30 -5.54
C TYR A 66 -20.58 -3.04 -6.82
N ASP A 67 -19.29 -3.40 -6.94
CA ASP A 67 -18.73 -4.13 -8.09
C ASP A 67 -18.90 -5.64 -7.95
N SER A 68 -19.11 -6.14 -6.72
CA SER A 68 -19.32 -7.55 -6.46
C SER A 68 -20.80 -7.88 -6.22
N LEU A 69 -21.18 -9.12 -6.52
CA LEU A 69 -22.41 -9.72 -6.00
C LEU A 69 -22.31 -9.87 -4.49
N LEU A 70 -23.44 -10.20 -3.85
CA LEU A 70 -23.47 -10.57 -2.45
C LEU A 70 -22.75 -11.91 -2.24
N VAL A 71 -21.65 -11.88 -1.50
CA VAL A 71 -20.79 -13.04 -1.22
C VAL A 71 -21.06 -13.54 0.19
N ALA A 72 -21.24 -14.85 0.35
CA ALA A 72 -21.41 -15.48 1.66
C ALA A 72 -20.04 -15.65 2.36
N GLY A 73 -19.99 -15.35 3.66
CA GLY A 73 -18.83 -15.53 4.52
C GLY A 73 -18.37 -14.26 5.22
N LYS A 74 -17.54 -14.44 6.23
CA LYS A 74 -16.94 -13.37 7.05
C LYS A 74 -15.53 -12.98 6.62
N ILE A 75 -14.98 -13.59 5.56
CA ILE A 75 -13.64 -13.31 5.04
C ILE A 75 -13.77 -12.76 3.62
N ALA A 76 -13.42 -11.49 3.46
CA ALA A 76 -13.27 -10.86 2.16
C ALA A 76 -11.80 -10.91 1.73
N LYS A 77 -11.52 -11.55 0.61
CA LYS A 77 -10.16 -11.70 0.08
C LYS A 77 -10.12 -11.59 -1.43
N GLY A 78 -9.00 -11.13 -1.95
CA GLY A 78 -8.81 -10.98 -3.38
C GLY A 78 -7.57 -10.18 -3.73
N VAL A 79 -7.51 -9.74 -4.97
CA VAL A 79 -6.46 -8.86 -5.49
C VAL A 79 -7.15 -7.65 -6.12
N LEU A 80 -6.78 -6.47 -5.67
CA LEU A 80 -7.34 -5.19 -6.14
C LEU A 80 -6.22 -4.21 -6.50
N PRO A 81 -6.50 -3.18 -7.33
CA PRO A 81 -5.55 -2.10 -7.52
C PRO A 81 -5.33 -1.33 -6.22
N PHE A 82 -4.20 -0.63 -6.12
CA PHE A 82 -3.99 0.28 -4.99
C PHE A 82 -5.05 1.37 -4.95
N GLY A 83 -5.42 1.73 -3.74
CA GLY A 83 -6.41 2.76 -3.53
C GLY A 83 -7.29 2.52 -2.31
N THR A 84 -8.35 3.31 -2.24
CA THR A 84 -9.35 3.20 -1.19
C THR A 84 -10.52 2.39 -1.72
N HIS A 85 -10.92 1.37 -0.97
CA HIS A 85 -12.03 0.47 -1.27
C HIS A 85 -12.97 0.41 -0.08
N ARG A 86 -14.14 -0.18 -0.27
CA ARG A 86 -15.14 -0.36 0.78
C ARG A 86 -15.73 -1.77 0.74
N ILE A 87 -15.91 -2.34 1.92
CA ILE A 87 -16.66 -3.59 2.13
C ILE A 87 -17.93 -3.22 2.89
N ARG A 88 -19.09 -3.61 2.38
CA ARG A 88 -20.32 -3.65 3.18
C ARG A 88 -20.47 -5.04 3.75
N TRP A 89 -20.37 -5.13 5.06
CA TRP A 89 -20.65 -6.33 5.82
C TRP A 89 -22.13 -6.40 6.18
N ILE A 90 -22.68 -7.58 6.15
CA ILE A 90 -24.05 -7.90 6.56
C ILE A 90 -23.97 -9.11 7.48
N LEU A 91 -24.47 -8.96 8.69
CA LEU A 91 -24.53 -10.01 9.71
C LEU A 91 -25.99 -10.28 10.06
N GLN A 92 -26.39 -11.54 10.03
CA GLN A 92 -27.73 -11.98 10.33
C GLN A 92 -27.73 -13.06 11.38
N ASP A 93 -28.66 -12.96 12.37
CA ASP A 93 -28.94 -13.98 13.36
C ASP A 93 -29.87 -15.10 12.85
N GLN A 94 -30.10 -16.12 13.68
CA GLN A 94 -31.04 -17.20 13.36
C GLN A 94 -32.51 -16.79 13.42
N CYS A 95 -32.83 -15.67 14.05
CA CYS A 95 -34.18 -15.12 14.15
C CYS A 95 -34.57 -14.26 12.94
N GLY A 96 -33.60 -13.95 12.07
CA GLY A 96 -33.76 -13.16 10.85
C GLY A 96 -33.52 -11.68 11.04
N ASN A 97 -33.05 -11.22 12.23
CA ASN A 97 -32.60 -9.86 12.43
C ASN A 97 -31.23 -9.68 11.79
N TYR A 98 -30.88 -8.49 11.31
CA TYR A 98 -29.60 -8.24 10.67
C TYR A 98 -29.08 -6.84 10.95
N SER A 99 -27.76 -6.71 10.87
CA SER A 99 -27.03 -5.46 10.91
C SER A 99 -26.14 -5.32 9.68
N GLU A 100 -25.89 -4.08 9.27
CA GLU A 100 -24.99 -3.75 8.18
C GLU A 100 -23.99 -2.70 8.63
N CYS A 101 -22.76 -2.77 8.10
CA CYS A 101 -21.81 -1.70 8.22
C CYS A 101 -20.87 -1.59 7.03
N ASP A 102 -20.42 -0.37 6.76
CA ASP A 102 -19.44 -0.08 5.73
C ASP A 102 -18.05 0.08 6.36
N GLN A 103 -17.12 -0.77 5.95
CA GLN A 103 -15.72 -0.72 6.33
C GLN A 103 -14.89 -0.23 5.14
N VAL A 104 -14.28 0.94 5.29
CA VAL A 104 -13.33 1.47 4.31
C VAL A 104 -11.94 0.88 4.57
N PHE A 105 -11.25 0.47 3.52
CA PHE A 105 -9.85 0.06 3.62
C PHE A 105 -9.00 0.68 2.51
N VAL A 106 -7.75 0.98 2.86
CA VAL A 106 -6.75 1.49 1.93
C VAL A 106 -5.75 0.38 1.64
N LEU A 107 -5.57 0.07 0.37
CA LEU A 107 -4.63 -0.94 -0.09
C LEU A 107 -3.41 -0.26 -0.72
N ARG A 108 -2.20 -0.54 -0.19
CA ARG A 108 -0.96 0.12 -0.62
C ARG A 108 0.26 -0.80 -0.61
N ASP A 109 1.27 -0.38 -1.35
CA ASP A 109 2.60 -0.98 -1.32
C ASP A 109 3.35 -0.58 -0.04
N CYS A 110 3.94 -1.57 0.61
CA CYS A 110 4.81 -1.36 1.77
C CYS A 110 6.23 -1.85 1.53
N LYS A 111 6.50 -2.41 0.37
CA LYS A 111 7.85 -2.79 0.00
C LYS A 111 8.63 -1.55 -0.40
N LYS A 112 9.75 -1.33 0.25
CA LYS A 112 10.65 -0.25 -0.10
C LYS A 112 11.40 -0.58 -1.39
N PRO A 113 11.71 0.45 -2.22
CA PRO A 113 12.58 0.26 -3.38
C PRO A 113 13.90 -0.41 -3.01
N THR A 114 14.39 -1.27 -3.87
CA THR A 114 15.69 -1.92 -3.71
C THR A 114 16.76 -1.09 -4.42
N PRO A 115 17.68 -0.45 -3.67
CA PRO A 115 18.73 0.37 -4.26
C PRO A 115 19.84 -0.51 -4.84
N TYR A 116 20.27 -0.18 -6.04
CA TYR A 116 21.52 -0.65 -6.63
C TYR A 116 22.34 0.55 -7.04
N CYS A 117 23.51 0.70 -6.39
CA CYS A 117 24.44 1.79 -6.65
C CYS A 117 25.65 1.28 -7.45
N LEU A 118 26.26 2.18 -8.23
CA LEU A 118 27.54 1.93 -8.85
C LEU A 118 28.58 1.59 -7.79
N ASN A 119 29.24 0.44 -7.94
CA ASN A 119 30.35 0.02 -7.10
C ASN A 119 31.66 0.42 -7.74
N GLY A 120 32.54 1.06 -6.99
CA GLY A 120 33.89 1.42 -7.44
C GLY A 120 34.11 2.94 -7.52
N ILE A 121 35.19 3.29 -8.23
CA ILE A 121 35.62 4.69 -8.41
C ILE A 121 34.82 5.29 -9.57
N THR A 122 34.06 6.34 -9.29
CA THR A 122 33.40 7.17 -10.32
C THR A 122 34.23 8.44 -10.49
N THR A 123 34.71 8.67 -11.71
CA THR A 123 35.45 9.90 -12.07
C THR A 123 34.50 10.90 -12.69
N VAL A 124 34.50 12.11 -12.17
CA VAL A 124 33.78 13.25 -12.72
C VAL A 124 34.78 14.30 -13.14
N VAL A 125 34.70 14.76 -14.38
CA VAL A 125 35.59 15.79 -14.90
C VAL A 125 35.08 17.16 -14.44
N MET A 126 35.95 17.91 -13.75
CA MET A 126 35.67 19.28 -13.34
C MET A 126 35.67 20.19 -14.56
N PRO A 127 34.62 20.93 -14.85
CA PRO A 127 34.61 21.92 -15.94
C PRO A 127 35.45 23.15 -15.60
N LEU A 128 35.75 23.98 -16.63
CA LEU A 128 36.62 25.14 -16.47
C LEU A 128 36.13 26.18 -15.45
N ASN A 129 34.83 26.21 -15.14
CA ASN A 129 34.29 27.08 -14.11
C ASN A 129 34.58 26.59 -12.65
N GLY A 130 35.29 25.45 -12.51
CA GLY A 130 35.70 24.93 -11.22
C GLY A 130 34.57 24.39 -10.32
N VAL A 131 33.38 24.13 -10.85
CA VAL A 131 32.23 23.62 -10.08
C VAL A 131 31.59 22.45 -10.83
N VAL A 132 31.31 21.36 -10.11
CA VAL A 132 30.61 20.20 -10.64
C VAL A 132 29.51 19.74 -9.70
N SER A 133 28.37 19.36 -10.24
CA SER A 133 27.25 18.75 -9.49
C SER A 133 27.20 17.28 -9.78
N VAL A 134 27.27 16.46 -8.74
CA VAL A 134 27.06 15.01 -8.82
C VAL A 134 25.63 14.71 -8.38
N TRP A 135 24.87 14.07 -9.22
CA TRP A 135 23.47 13.76 -8.93
C TRP A 135 23.33 12.33 -8.41
N ALA A 136 22.51 12.13 -7.40
CA ALA A 136 22.26 10.79 -6.84
C ALA A 136 21.76 9.79 -7.90
N LYS A 137 20.98 10.24 -8.88
CA LYS A 137 20.51 9.41 -9.99
C LYS A 137 21.65 8.89 -10.90
N ASP A 138 22.76 9.62 -11.00
CA ASP A 138 23.90 9.24 -11.85
C ASP A 138 24.69 8.09 -11.22
N LEU A 139 24.51 7.84 -9.93
CA LEU A 139 25.09 6.71 -9.21
C LEU A 139 24.17 5.48 -9.19
N ASN A 140 23.02 5.54 -9.83
CA ASN A 140 22.08 4.44 -9.91
C ASN A 140 22.53 3.38 -10.90
N LEU A 141 22.51 2.11 -10.47
CA LEU A 141 22.74 0.94 -11.31
C LEU A 141 21.51 0.03 -11.28
N ASN A 142 20.43 0.45 -11.97
CA ASN A 142 19.19 -0.31 -12.08
C ASN A 142 18.47 -0.59 -10.75
N SER A 143 18.44 0.37 -9.83
CA SER A 143 17.52 0.29 -8.68
C SER A 143 16.10 0.08 -9.15
N PHE A 144 15.36 -0.75 -8.44
CA PHE A 144 14.00 -1.09 -8.84
C PHE A 144 13.04 -1.16 -7.65
N ASP A 145 11.77 -1.11 -7.98
CA ASP A 145 10.63 -1.33 -7.08
C ASP A 145 9.60 -2.21 -7.78
N ASN A 146 8.81 -2.94 -7.01
CA ASN A 146 7.80 -3.85 -7.55
C ASN A 146 6.59 -3.11 -8.14
N CYS A 147 6.34 -1.88 -7.66
CA CYS A 147 5.19 -1.07 -8.06
C CYS A 147 5.56 0.26 -8.68
N THR A 148 6.65 0.86 -8.27
CA THR A 148 7.10 2.15 -8.79
C THR A 148 7.93 1.94 -10.05
N GLN A 149 7.50 2.51 -11.16
CA GLN A 149 8.25 2.45 -12.40
C GLN A 149 9.61 3.14 -12.28
N PRO A 150 10.66 2.70 -12.99
CA PRO A 150 12.01 3.25 -12.87
C PRO A 150 12.09 4.76 -13.09
N ASP A 151 11.26 5.33 -13.98
CA ASP A 151 11.19 6.76 -14.26
C ASP A 151 10.52 7.59 -13.16
N LYS A 152 9.83 6.92 -12.22
CA LYS A 152 9.15 7.51 -11.07
C LYS A 152 9.96 7.37 -9.77
N LEU A 153 11.01 6.57 -9.76
CA LEU A 153 11.89 6.44 -8.60
C LEU A 153 12.59 7.76 -8.31
N LYS A 154 12.66 8.11 -7.04
CA LYS A 154 13.35 9.31 -6.56
C LYS A 154 14.69 8.91 -5.95
N TYR A 155 15.74 9.61 -6.34
CA TYR A 155 17.10 9.38 -5.87
C TYR A 155 17.57 10.57 -5.03
N SER A 156 18.20 10.29 -3.90
CA SER A 156 18.77 11.30 -3.01
C SER A 156 20.00 10.75 -2.29
N PHE A 157 20.87 11.63 -1.80
CA PHE A 157 22.06 11.24 -1.01
C PHE A 157 21.73 10.98 0.47
N THR A 158 20.56 11.40 0.91
CA THR A 158 20.10 11.25 2.30
C THR A 158 18.65 10.77 2.32
N SER A 159 18.12 10.51 3.53
CA SER A 159 16.69 10.24 3.72
C SER A 159 15.79 11.42 3.33
N ASP A 160 16.35 12.63 3.27
CA ASP A 160 15.67 13.78 2.70
C ASP A 160 15.73 13.72 1.17
N THR A 161 14.56 13.47 0.54
CA THR A 161 14.44 13.35 -0.92
C THR A 161 14.63 14.67 -1.65
N ALA A 162 14.80 15.80 -0.97
CA ALA A 162 15.11 17.09 -1.55
C ALA A 162 16.60 17.18 -1.94
N ILE A 163 17.50 16.46 -1.24
CA ILE A 163 18.96 16.48 -1.50
C ILE A 163 19.30 15.52 -2.65
N LYS A 164 19.10 16.00 -3.88
CA LYS A 164 19.30 15.21 -5.11
C LYS A 164 20.69 15.29 -5.70
N SER A 165 21.46 16.30 -5.34
CA SER A 165 22.84 16.52 -5.83
C SER A 165 23.73 17.06 -4.74
N ILE A 166 25.02 16.79 -4.90
CA ILE A 166 26.11 17.38 -4.09
C ILE A 166 26.96 18.22 -5.05
N ILE A 167 27.26 19.44 -4.65
CA ILE A 167 28.10 20.36 -5.42
C ILE A 167 29.52 20.29 -4.87
N TYR A 168 30.48 20.08 -5.78
CA TYR A 168 31.91 20.12 -5.49
C TYR A 168 32.54 21.30 -6.24
N ASN A 169 33.48 21.98 -5.58
CA ASN A 169 34.34 22.99 -6.18
C ASN A 169 35.81 22.66 -5.92
N CYS A 170 36.71 23.36 -6.59
CA CYS A 170 38.14 23.12 -6.44
C CYS A 170 38.61 23.22 -4.98
N ASP A 171 38.09 24.16 -4.20
CA ASP A 171 38.44 24.37 -2.82
C ASP A 171 37.97 23.27 -1.89
N SER A 172 36.80 22.67 -2.17
CA SER A 172 36.21 21.55 -1.40
C SER A 172 36.98 20.23 -1.58
N LEU A 173 37.83 20.13 -2.62
CA LEU A 173 38.62 18.94 -2.94
C LEU A 173 40.03 19.00 -2.44
N LEU A 174 40.53 20.19 -2.02
CA LEU A 174 41.87 20.36 -1.45
C LEU A 174 41.88 19.80 -0.02
N GLY A 175 42.13 18.51 0.13
CA GLY A 175 42.38 17.85 1.40
C GLY A 175 41.37 16.85 1.92
N GLN A 176 40.31 16.51 1.18
CA GLN A 176 39.36 15.48 1.57
C GLN A 176 39.13 14.46 0.46
N GLN A 177 39.56 13.22 0.68
CA GLN A 177 38.93 12.07 0.01
C GLN A 177 37.56 11.90 0.66
N SER A 178 36.49 12.38 0.00
CA SER A 178 35.12 12.12 0.46
C SER A 178 34.76 10.70 0.08
N ILE A 179 34.90 9.77 1.02
CA ILE A 179 34.31 8.42 0.85
C ILE A 179 32.83 8.54 1.18
N VAL A 180 32.02 8.54 0.17
CA VAL A 180 30.56 8.35 0.33
C VAL A 180 30.31 6.87 0.59
N LYS A 181 29.87 6.55 1.79
CA LYS A 181 29.44 5.19 2.18
C LYS A 181 28.01 4.92 1.74
#